data_3936bd86df93cca98935c5927078fff2
#
_entry.id   3936bd86df93cca98935c5927078fff2
#
_cell.length_a   1.000
_cell.length_b   1.000
_cell.length_c   1.000
_cell.angle_alpha   90.00
_cell.angle_beta   90.00
_cell.angle_gamma   90.00
#
_symmetry.space_group_name_H-M   'P 1'
#
loop_
_entity.id
_entity.type
_entity.pdbx_description
1 polymer ?
#
loop_
_entity_poly.entity_id
_entity_poly.type
_entity_poly.pdbx_seq_one_letter_code
_entity_poly.pdbx_strand_id
1 'polypeptide(L)'
;MKINGRITILAAAAAITVASCTGSKGDGNYPIRPVPFTSVKMTDNFWAPRIKKNHEVTIPIAFGYCESTGRIKNFEIAGGLDTGAFQTIYPFDDSDVTKIIEGASYSLQTYPDPKLEAYLDTLIYKIGLAQEDDGYLYTNRTIAGLGFGKVHEWAGSKRWEKTNILSHELYNLGHMYEAAVAYYQATGKREFLDIAIKSADLVDKDFGWDAFVSYPGHQVIEMGLVKLYRVTGEKRYLDLAKFFLDARGTREDGEEYSQSHKKVVDQTEAVGHSVRATY
;
A
#
# COMPACT_ATOMS: atom_id res chain seq x y z
N MET A 1 1.56 23.81 -79.85
CA MET A 1 1.72 22.68 -78.96
C MET A 1 1.32 23.17 -77.57
N LYS A 2 0.10 22.80 -77.11
CA LYS A 2 -0.45 23.28 -75.81
C LYS A 2 -0.23 22.12 -74.78
N ILE A 3 0.47 22.44 -73.73
CA ILE A 3 0.67 21.51 -72.62
C ILE A 3 -0.25 21.94 -71.47
N ASN A 4 -1.31 21.16 -71.21
CA ASN A 4 -2.22 21.33 -70.10
C ASN A 4 -1.64 20.63 -68.87
N GLY A 5 -1.10 21.36 -67.89
CA GLY A 5 -0.75 20.83 -66.59
C GLY A 5 -1.96 20.86 -65.63
N ARG A 6 -2.47 19.71 -65.25
CA ARG A 6 -3.47 19.57 -64.17
C ARG A 6 -2.73 19.51 -62.84
N ILE A 7 -2.96 20.52 -62.00
CA ILE A 7 -2.52 20.52 -60.60
C ILE A 7 -3.56 19.74 -59.80
N THR A 8 -3.18 18.62 -59.25
CA THR A 8 -4.01 17.83 -58.31
C THR A 8 -3.68 18.28 -56.90
N ILE A 9 -4.64 18.98 -56.28
CA ILE A 9 -4.54 19.34 -54.86
C ILE A 9 -4.97 18.15 -54.03
N LEU A 10 -4.03 17.53 -53.31
CA LEU A 10 -4.34 16.54 -52.28
C LEU A 10 -4.76 17.27 -51.00
N ALA A 11 -6.02 17.19 -50.67
CA ALA A 11 -6.53 17.61 -49.36
C ALA A 11 -6.25 16.53 -48.33
N ALA A 12 -5.29 16.75 -47.45
CA ALA A 12 -5.04 15.90 -46.29
C ALA A 12 -6.11 16.20 -45.21
N ALA A 13 -7.08 15.32 -45.06
CA ALA A 13 -8.02 15.36 -43.95
C ALA A 13 -7.32 14.89 -42.67
N ALA A 14 -7.01 15.83 -41.76
CA ALA A 14 -6.56 15.49 -40.41
C ALA A 14 -7.76 14.98 -39.63
N ALA A 15 -7.81 13.68 -39.38
CA ALA A 15 -8.76 13.08 -38.46
C ALA A 15 -8.35 13.43 -37.03
N ILE A 16 -9.05 14.38 -36.40
CA ILE A 16 -8.96 14.66 -34.98
C ILE A 16 -9.69 13.52 -34.28
N THR A 17 -8.94 12.53 -33.79
CA THR A 17 -9.45 11.56 -32.83
C THR A 17 -9.71 12.27 -31.51
N VAL A 18 -10.96 12.65 -31.29
CA VAL A 18 -11.44 13.02 -29.96
C VAL A 18 -11.35 11.75 -29.11
N ALA A 19 -10.30 11.65 -28.30
CA ALA A 19 -10.23 10.66 -27.24
C ALA A 19 -11.40 10.95 -26.29
N SER A 20 -12.49 10.22 -26.47
CA SER A 20 -13.59 10.21 -25.53
C SER A 20 -13.03 9.66 -24.22
N CYS A 21 -12.84 10.52 -23.24
CA CYS A 21 -12.67 10.12 -21.85
C CYS A 21 -13.95 9.36 -21.47
N THR A 22 -13.99 8.05 -21.69
CA THR A 22 -14.94 7.18 -21.04
C THR A 22 -14.60 7.24 -19.56
N GLY A 23 -15.22 8.17 -18.86
CA GLY A 23 -15.21 8.18 -17.41
C GLY A 23 -15.60 6.76 -16.97
N SER A 24 -14.74 6.10 -16.20
CA SER A 24 -15.05 4.80 -15.63
C SER A 24 -16.42 4.95 -15.00
N LYS A 25 -17.36 4.09 -15.40
CA LYS A 25 -18.64 3.94 -14.69
C LYS A 25 -18.21 3.47 -13.30
N GLY A 26 -18.13 4.41 -12.35
CA GLY A 26 -17.85 4.06 -10.96
C GLY A 26 -18.89 3.07 -10.52
N ASP A 27 -18.49 2.06 -9.78
CA ASP A 27 -19.37 1.13 -9.12
C ASP A 27 -20.50 1.91 -8.48
N GLY A 28 -21.75 1.65 -8.91
CA GLY A 28 -22.92 2.42 -8.56
C GLY A 28 -23.37 2.30 -7.11
N ASN A 29 -22.47 1.82 -6.23
CA ASN A 29 -22.77 1.48 -4.84
C ASN A 29 -22.69 2.66 -3.87
N TYR A 30 -22.11 3.80 -4.29
CA TYR A 30 -22.03 4.97 -3.42
C TYR A 30 -22.24 6.27 -4.21
N PRO A 31 -23.17 7.13 -3.79
CA PRO A 31 -23.55 8.33 -4.55
C PRO A 31 -22.47 9.43 -4.55
N ILE A 32 -21.57 9.42 -3.56
CA ILE A 32 -20.48 10.40 -3.44
C ILE A 32 -19.21 9.81 -4.04
N ARG A 33 -18.56 10.55 -4.93
CA ARG A 33 -17.27 10.16 -5.51
C ARG A 33 -16.17 11.03 -4.94
N PRO A 34 -15.04 10.45 -4.48
CA PRO A 34 -13.89 11.22 -4.04
C PRO A 34 -13.29 11.96 -5.23
N VAL A 35 -12.90 13.22 -5.02
CA VAL A 35 -12.07 13.95 -5.97
C VAL A 35 -10.67 13.33 -5.90
N PRO A 36 -10.05 12.96 -7.04
CA PRO A 36 -8.67 12.47 -7.03
C PRO A 36 -7.75 13.52 -6.39
N PHE A 37 -6.89 13.10 -5.47
CA PHE A 37 -5.95 14.03 -4.81
C PHE A 37 -5.04 14.74 -5.82
N THR A 38 -4.76 14.09 -6.96
CA THR A 38 -4.02 14.65 -8.08
C THR A 38 -4.70 15.86 -8.75
N SER A 39 -5.99 16.06 -8.49
CA SER A 39 -6.77 17.18 -9.00
C SER A 39 -6.98 18.30 -7.97
N VAL A 40 -6.44 18.15 -6.75
CA VAL A 40 -6.62 19.10 -5.65
C VAL A 40 -5.36 19.93 -5.46
N LYS A 41 -5.49 21.25 -5.44
CA LYS A 41 -4.40 22.19 -5.12
C LYS A 41 -4.81 23.07 -3.97
N MET A 42 -4.05 23.01 -2.89
CA MET A 42 -4.25 23.87 -1.71
C MET A 42 -3.58 25.23 -1.93
N THR A 43 -4.35 26.30 -1.84
CA THR A 43 -3.87 27.68 -2.07
C THR A 43 -4.18 28.63 -0.91
N ASP A 44 -4.71 28.11 0.18
CA ASP A 44 -5.07 28.87 1.37
C ASP A 44 -3.85 29.19 2.26
N ASN A 45 -4.08 30.06 3.28
CA ASN A 45 -3.02 30.47 4.21
C ASN A 45 -2.88 29.57 5.44
N PHE A 46 -3.68 28.49 5.55
CA PHE A 46 -3.64 27.56 6.68
C PHE A 46 -3.03 26.21 6.27
N TRP A 47 -3.57 25.54 5.26
CA TRP A 47 -3.11 24.21 4.86
C TRP A 47 -1.87 24.27 3.95
N ALA A 48 -1.82 25.17 2.97
CA ALA A 48 -0.70 25.23 2.05
C ALA A 48 0.67 25.37 2.73
N PRO A 49 0.88 26.25 3.75
CA PRO A 49 2.17 26.31 4.44
C PRO A 49 2.46 25.07 5.28
N ARG A 50 1.44 24.32 5.76
CA ARG A 50 1.64 23.03 6.48
C ARG A 50 2.07 21.93 5.56
N ILE A 51 1.45 21.82 4.39
CA ILE A 51 1.82 20.85 3.35
C ILE A 51 3.25 21.13 2.86
N LYS A 52 3.60 22.39 2.67
CA LYS A 52 4.98 22.79 2.32
C LYS A 52 5.96 22.37 3.43
N LYS A 53 5.66 22.65 4.70
CA LYS A 53 6.51 22.23 5.81
C LYS A 53 6.63 20.71 5.90
N ASN A 54 5.55 19.98 5.64
CA ASN A 54 5.59 18.52 5.60
C ASN A 54 6.58 18.01 4.54
N HIS A 55 6.52 18.59 3.32
CA HIS A 55 7.44 18.29 2.24
C HIS A 55 8.90 18.58 2.60
N GLU A 56 9.19 19.82 3.04
CA GLU A 56 10.55 20.31 3.22
C GLU A 56 11.24 19.85 4.51
N VAL A 57 10.47 19.46 5.53
CA VAL A 57 10.99 19.21 6.88
C VAL A 57 10.55 17.84 7.42
N THR A 58 9.23 17.57 7.48
CA THR A 58 8.74 16.39 8.19
C THR A 58 9.12 15.10 7.48
N ILE A 59 8.92 15.02 6.18
CA ILE A 59 9.26 13.82 5.37
C ILE A 59 10.75 13.50 5.45
N PRO A 60 11.69 14.45 5.22
CA PRO A 60 13.12 14.19 5.36
C PRO A 60 13.52 13.73 6.77
N ILE A 61 12.97 14.34 7.82
CA ILE A 61 13.23 13.94 9.20
C ILE A 61 12.72 12.52 9.47
N ALA A 62 11.52 12.18 9.00
CA ALA A 62 10.93 10.87 9.20
C ALA A 62 11.74 9.77 8.51
N PHE A 63 12.21 9.98 7.29
CA PHE A 63 13.14 9.07 6.63
C PHE A 63 14.49 8.98 7.36
N GLY A 64 15.04 10.10 7.83
CA GLY A 64 16.26 10.11 8.63
C GLY A 64 16.14 9.26 9.91
N TYR A 65 14.98 9.22 10.54
CA TYR A 65 14.69 8.29 11.64
C TYR A 65 14.63 6.84 11.16
N CYS A 66 13.99 6.53 10.04
CA CYS A 66 13.97 5.17 9.50
C CYS A 66 15.38 4.65 9.16
N GLU A 67 16.25 5.52 8.64
CA GLU A 67 17.66 5.19 8.41
C GLU A 67 18.39 4.91 9.74
N SER A 68 18.36 5.88 10.67
CA SER A 68 19.16 5.84 11.91
C SER A 68 18.70 4.78 12.91
N THR A 69 17.45 4.35 12.84
CA THR A 69 16.87 3.34 13.75
C THR A 69 16.80 1.94 13.16
N GLY A 70 17.34 1.73 11.95
CA GLY A 70 17.48 0.41 11.35
C GLY A 70 16.23 -0.12 10.61
N ARG A 71 15.16 0.67 10.46
CA ARG A 71 13.95 0.25 9.74
C ARG A 71 14.21 -0.04 8.27
N ILE A 72 14.97 0.84 7.60
CA ILE A 72 15.41 0.63 6.22
C ILE A 72 16.45 -0.49 6.14
N LYS A 73 17.32 -0.58 7.16
CA LYS A 73 18.31 -1.65 7.27
C LYS A 73 17.70 -3.05 7.31
N ASN A 74 16.53 -3.21 7.92
CA ASN A 74 15.81 -4.49 7.91
C ASN A 74 15.46 -4.94 6.48
N PHE A 75 15.04 -4.04 5.61
CA PHE A 75 14.81 -4.37 4.19
C PHE A 75 16.11 -4.70 3.45
N GLU A 76 17.20 -4.01 3.75
CA GLU A 76 18.52 -4.31 3.16
C GLU A 76 19.00 -5.71 3.53
N ILE A 77 18.88 -6.09 4.80
CA ILE A 77 19.28 -7.41 5.29
C ILE A 77 18.38 -8.49 4.69
N ALA A 78 17.05 -8.30 4.75
CA ALA A 78 16.09 -9.25 4.18
C ALA A 78 16.27 -9.43 2.67
N GLY A 79 16.67 -8.37 1.95
CA GLY A 79 16.94 -8.37 0.52
C GLY A 79 18.37 -8.79 0.13
N GLY A 80 19.20 -9.21 1.09
CA GLY A 80 20.56 -9.67 0.82
C GLY A 80 21.57 -8.57 0.44
N LEU A 81 21.23 -7.30 0.64
CA LEU A 81 22.16 -6.17 0.43
C LEU A 81 23.10 -5.97 1.61
N ASP A 82 22.77 -6.54 2.77
CA ASP A 82 23.61 -6.52 3.95
C ASP A 82 23.36 -7.77 4.80
N THR A 83 24.10 -7.89 5.91
CA THR A 83 23.99 -9.01 6.86
C THR A 83 23.79 -8.50 8.28
N GLY A 84 23.12 -9.29 9.11
CA GLY A 84 22.90 -8.96 10.51
C GLY A 84 21.51 -9.36 11.01
N ALA A 85 21.29 -9.27 12.32
CA ALA A 85 20.01 -9.54 12.93
C ALA A 85 19.01 -8.42 12.62
N PHE A 86 17.72 -8.70 12.86
CA PHE A 86 16.65 -7.71 12.82
C PHE A 86 16.99 -6.54 13.76
N GLN A 87 16.93 -5.32 13.24
CA GLN A 87 17.51 -4.13 13.89
C GLN A 87 16.55 -3.41 14.83
N THR A 88 15.25 -3.59 14.67
CA THR A 88 14.24 -2.86 15.44
C THR A 88 13.60 -3.73 16.52
N ILE A 89 12.77 -3.11 17.37
CA ILE A 89 12.16 -3.80 18.51
C ILE A 89 10.92 -4.58 18.07
N TYR A 90 10.09 -3.99 17.21
CA TYR A 90 8.79 -4.55 16.88
C TYR A 90 8.72 -5.05 15.43
N PRO A 91 8.08 -6.19 15.21
CA PRO A 91 7.98 -6.76 13.87
C PRO A 91 7.06 -5.97 12.93
N PHE A 92 6.30 -5.01 13.44
CA PHE A 92 5.48 -4.09 12.65
C PHE A 92 6.23 -2.83 12.16
N ASP A 93 7.48 -2.66 12.55
CA ASP A 93 8.28 -1.47 12.20
C ASP A 93 8.56 -1.36 10.68
N ASP A 94 8.37 -2.45 9.91
CA ASP A 94 8.36 -2.42 8.44
C ASP A 94 7.34 -1.40 7.90
N SER A 95 6.19 -1.26 8.56
CA SER A 95 5.13 -0.34 8.15
C SER A 95 5.52 1.13 8.25
N ASP A 96 6.49 1.50 9.08
CA ASP A 96 6.91 2.90 9.24
C ASP A 96 7.53 3.43 7.94
N VAL A 97 8.32 2.60 7.25
CA VAL A 97 8.91 2.97 5.96
C VAL A 97 7.81 3.18 4.91
N THR A 98 6.86 2.26 4.81
CA THR A 98 5.79 2.33 3.81
C THR A 98 4.82 3.49 4.07
N LYS A 99 4.49 3.79 5.33
CA LYS A 99 3.66 4.97 5.70
C LYS A 99 4.31 6.28 5.26
N ILE A 100 5.64 6.40 5.44
CA ILE A 100 6.33 7.62 5.00
C ILE A 100 6.40 7.69 3.47
N ILE A 101 6.58 6.55 2.77
CA ILE A 101 6.51 6.50 1.30
C ILE A 101 5.13 6.95 0.82
N GLU A 102 4.03 6.53 1.48
CA GLU A 102 2.67 6.99 1.13
C GLU A 102 2.55 8.50 1.27
N GLY A 103 2.94 9.05 2.42
CA GLY A 103 2.91 10.50 2.66
C GLY A 103 3.80 11.29 1.69
N ALA A 104 4.99 10.78 1.36
CA ALA A 104 5.90 11.35 0.40
C ALA A 104 5.31 11.32 -1.02
N SER A 105 4.60 10.26 -1.40
CA SER A 105 3.94 10.14 -2.70
C SER A 105 2.84 11.20 -2.87
N TYR A 106 2.02 11.42 -1.86
CA TYR A 106 1.05 12.53 -1.88
C TYR A 106 1.74 13.91 -1.95
N SER A 107 2.91 14.04 -1.31
CA SER A 107 3.69 15.27 -1.35
C SER A 107 4.28 15.55 -2.74
N LEU A 108 4.79 14.54 -3.44
CA LEU A 108 5.33 14.66 -4.81
C LEU A 108 4.29 15.19 -5.79
N GLN A 109 3.02 14.87 -5.60
CA GLN A 109 1.95 15.37 -6.45
C GLN A 109 1.78 16.89 -6.33
N THR A 110 1.99 17.45 -5.15
CA THR A 110 1.86 18.90 -4.89
C THR A 110 3.17 19.64 -5.17
N TYR A 111 4.28 19.03 -4.79
CA TYR A 111 5.63 19.57 -4.92
C TYR A 111 6.51 18.53 -5.63
N PRO A 112 6.58 18.56 -6.98
CA PRO A 112 7.48 17.69 -7.72
C PRO A 112 8.92 17.87 -7.28
N ASP A 113 9.53 16.80 -6.81
CA ASP A 113 10.92 16.77 -6.31
C ASP A 113 11.64 15.52 -6.84
N PRO A 114 12.46 15.67 -7.90
CA PRO A 114 13.20 14.55 -8.49
C PRO A 114 14.16 13.84 -7.51
N LYS A 115 14.65 14.55 -6.49
CA LYS A 115 15.55 13.93 -5.48
C LYS A 115 14.77 13.03 -4.53
N LEU A 116 13.62 13.50 -4.05
CA LEU A 116 12.72 12.69 -3.23
C LEU A 116 12.22 11.49 -4.02
N GLU A 117 11.80 11.68 -5.27
CA GLU A 117 11.34 10.59 -6.14
C GLU A 117 12.43 9.52 -6.33
N ALA A 118 13.67 9.90 -6.65
CA ALA A 118 14.78 8.96 -6.78
C ALA A 118 15.12 8.25 -5.47
N TYR A 119 14.95 8.91 -4.34
CA TYR A 119 15.10 8.28 -3.03
C TYR A 119 14.01 7.23 -2.78
N LEU A 120 12.74 7.54 -3.10
CA LEU A 120 11.64 6.57 -3.02
C LEU A 120 11.89 5.37 -3.93
N ASP A 121 12.35 5.59 -5.18
CA ASP A 121 12.72 4.49 -6.09
C ASP A 121 13.75 3.55 -5.46
N THR A 122 14.75 4.12 -4.77
CA THR A 122 15.77 3.34 -4.05
C THR A 122 15.17 2.51 -2.91
N LEU A 123 14.24 3.08 -2.14
CA LEU A 123 13.55 2.34 -1.07
C LEU A 123 12.66 1.23 -1.63
N ILE A 124 11.91 1.53 -2.69
CA ILE A 124 11.05 0.55 -3.39
C ILE A 124 11.89 -0.62 -3.92
N TYR A 125 13.04 -0.35 -4.50
CA TYR A 125 13.98 -1.38 -4.92
C TYR A 125 14.42 -2.28 -3.76
N LYS A 126 14.79 -1.72 -2.60
CA LYS A 126 15.15 -2.47 -1.40
C LYS A 126 13.99 -3.32 -0.88
N ILE A 127 12.78 -2.79 -0.88
CA ILE A 127 11.55 -3.51 -0.51
C ILE A 127 11.32 -4.69 -1.48
N GLY A 128 11.49 -4.46 -2.78
CA GLY A 128 11.35 -5.50 -3.79
C GLY A 128 12.34 -6.65 -3.63
N LEU A 129 13.59 -6.34 -3.26
CA LEU A 129 14.60 -7.38 -2.95
C LEU A 129 14.27 -8.17 -1.68
N ALA A 130 13.62 -7.55 -0.71
CA ALA A 130 13.22 -8.21 0.55
C ALA A 130 11.97 -9.10 0.37
N GLN A 131 11.25 -8.99 -0.74
CA GLN A 131 10.08 -9.81 -1.02
C GLN A 131 10.51 -11.21 -1.48
N GLU A 132 9.99 -12.24 -0.80
CA GLU A 132 10.25 -13.63 -1.16
C GLU A 132 9.60 -14.01 -2.51
N ASP A 133 10.06 -15.11 -3.11
CA ASP A 133 9.64 -15.51 -4.47
C ASP A 133 8.14 -15.72 -4.63
N ASP A 134 7.46 -16.12 -3.57
CA ASP A 134 6.01 -16.32 -3.57
C ASP A 134 5.20 -15.06 -3.25
N GLY A 135 5.86 -13.92 -2.98
CA GLY A 135 5.21 -12.64 -2.65
C GLY A 135 5.18 -12.30 -1.16
N TYR A 136 5.63 -13.19 -0.28
CA TYR A 136 5.70 -12.91 1.17
C TYR A 136 6.67 -11.78 1.46
N LEU A 137 6.30 -10.87 2.36
CA LEU A 137 7.12 -9.73 2.77
C LEU A 137 6.91 -9.44 4.26
N TYR A 138 7.89 -9.79 5.06
CA TYR A 138 7.92 -9.53 6.50
C TYR A 138 9.37 -9.67 6.98
N THR A 139 10.08 -8.57 7.09
CA THR A 139 11.55 -8.57 7.24
C THR A 139 12.03 -9.37 8.44
N ASN A 140 11.32 -9.31 9.58
CA ASN A 140 11.69 -10.05 10.78
C ASN A 140 11.80 -11.56 10.54
N ARG A 141 10.83 -12.17 9.85
CA ARG A 141 10.83 -13.60 9.56
C ARG A 141 11.84 -13.96 8.49
N THR A 142 11.93 -13.17 7.43
CA THR A 142 12.88 -13.38 6.33
C THR A 142 14.32 -13.35 6.85
N ILE A 143 14.67 -12.35 7.66
CA ILE A 143 16.01 -12.23 8.31
C ILE A 143 16.33 -13.45 9.18
N ALA A 144 15.36 -13.89 9.99
CA ALA A 144 15.53 -15.10 10.80
C ALA A 144 15.71 -16.37 9.94
N GLY A 145 14.98 -16.48 8.83
CA GLY A 145 15.10 -17.56 7.84
C GLY A 145 16.45 -17.60 7.14
N LEU A 146 17.12 -16.45 6.98
CA LEU A 146 18.48 -16.33 6.48
C LEU A 146 19.54 -16.74 7.53
N GLY A 147 19.15 -17.09 8.76
CA GLY A 147 20.04 -17.49 9.84
C GLY A 147 20.54 -16.33 10.71
N PHE A 148 20.01 -15.12 10.53
CA PHE A 148 20.43 -13.94 11.28
C PHE A 148 19.50 -13.63 12.47
N GLY A 149 19.42 -14.56 13.43
CA GLY A 149 18.66 -14.37 14.66
C GLY A 149 17.41 -15.27 14.75
N LYS A 150 16.41 -14.80 15.49
CA LYS A 150 15.17 -15.54 15.76
C LYS A 150 13.98 -14.73 15.31
N VAL A 151 12.94 -15.44 14.91
CA VAL A 151 11.63 -14.84 14.67
C VAL A 151 11.11 -14.23 15.97
N HIS A 152 10.57 -13.04 15.90
CA HIS A 152 9.98 -12.35 17.05
C HIS A 152 8.80 -13.17 17.64
N GLU A 153 8.69 -13.20 18.95
CA GLU A 153 7.65 -13.99 19.64
C GLU A 153 6.22 -13.68 19.21
N TRP A 154 5.97 -12.44 18.81
CA TRP A 154 4.67 -12.00 18.30
C TRP A 154 4.33 -12.56 16.91
N ALA A 155 5.33 -12.94 16.12
CA ALA A 155 5.13 -13.47 14.78
C ALA A 155 4.77 -14.97 14.76
N GLY A 156 5.01 -15.69 15.85
CA GLY A 156 4.78 -17.13 15.91
C GLY A 156 5.85 -17.96 15.17
N SER A 157 5.67 -19.27 15.13
CA SER A 157 6.62 -20.19 14.51
C SER A 157 6.44 -20.31 12.99
N LYS A 158 5.24 -20.06 12.49
CA LYS A 158 4.86 -20.17 11.07
C LYS A 158 4.32 -18.84 10.57
N ARG A 159 4.34 -18.64 9.24
CA ARG A 159 3.64 -17.53 8.58
C ARG A 159 2.17 -17.54 8.98
N TRP A 160 1.58 -16.40 9.21
CA TRP A 160 0.16 -16.16 9.52
C TRP A 160 -0.33 -16.74 10.86
N GLU A 161 0.51 -17.44 11.63
CA GLU A 161 0.09 -18.15 12.87
C GLU A 161 -0.57 -17.21 13.89
N LYS A 162 -0.05 -16.01 14.07
CA LYS A 162 -0.56 -15.03 15.05
C LYS A 162 -1.18 -13.79 14.39
N THR A 163 -1.69 -13.97 13.19
CA THR A 163 -2.25 -12.87 12.37
C THR A 163 -3.38 -12.14 13.08
N ASN A 164 -4.25 -12.86 13.77
CA ASN A 164 -5.40 -12.30 14.49
C ASN A 164 -5.05 -11.69 15.86
N ILE A 165 -3.78 -11.73 16.25
CA ILE A 165 -3.32 -11.23 17.56
C ILE A 165 -2.30 -10.11 17.36
N LEU A 166 -1.01 -10.44 17.23
CA LEU A 166 0.09 -9.49 17.34
C LEU A 166 1.12 -9.54 16.22
N SER A 167 1.05 -10.50 15.27
CA SER A 167 2.13 -10.63 14.26
C SER A 167 2.27 -9.40 13.37
N HIS A 168 1.17 -8.69 13.12
CA HIS A 168 1.13 -7.51 12.25
C HIS A 168 1.60 -7.77 10.81
N GLU A 169 1.68 -9.04 10.38
CA GLU A 169 2.02 -9.38 8.99
C GLU A 169 1.08 -8.68 8.00
N LEU A 170 -0.24 -8.87 8.17
CA LEU A 170 -1.25 -8.24 7.32
C LEU A 170 -1.32 -6.71 7.50
N TYR A 171 -0.99 -6.20 8.68
CA TYR A 171 -0.89 -4.76 8.94
C TYR A 171 0.23 -4.11 8.11
N ASN A 172 1.43 -4.71 8.10
CA ASN A 172 2.55 -4.21 7.30
C ASN A 172 2.19 -4.22 5.81
N LEU A 173 1.56 -5.30 5.33
CA LEU A 173 1.12 -5.40 3.95
C LEU A 173 0.04 -4.38 3.60
N GLY A 174 -0.91 -4.14 4.49
CA GLY A 174 -1.95 -3.13 4.28
C GLY A 174 -1.36 -1.74 4.02
N HIS A 175 -0.43 -1.30 4.85
CA HIS A 175 0.28 -0.03 4.65
C HIS A 175 1.14 -0.02 3.39
N MET A 176 1.74 -1.15 3.04
CA MET A 176 2.46 -1.26 1.77
C MET A 176 1.54 -1.11 0.56
N TYR A 177 0.35 -1.72 0.59
CA TYR A 177 -0.62 -1.59 -0.52
C TYR A 177 -1.11 -0.15 -0.69
N GLU A 178 -1.40 0.54 0.41
CA GLU A 178 -1.77 1.95 0.37
C GLU A 178 -0.65 2.82 -0.21
N ALA A 179 0.58 2.62 0.24
CA ALA A 179 1.76 3.33 -0.26
C ALA A 179 2.03 3.06 -1.75
N ALA A 180 1.91 1.80 -2.18
CA ALA A 180 2.12 1.41 -3.55
C ALA A 180 1.10 2.03 -4.52
N VAL A 181 -0.17 2.08 -4.11
CA VAL A 181 -1.21 2.76 -4.89
C VAL A 181 -0.98 4.26 -4.95
N ALA A 182 -0.63 4.89 -3.81
CA ALA A 182 -0.33 6.33 -3.76
C ALA A 182 0.86 6.68 -4.66
N TYR A 183 1.93 5.88 -4.62
CA TYR A 183 3.11 6.08 -5.45
C TYR A 183 2.79 5.95 -6.95
N TYR A 184 2.05 4.92 -7.34
CA TYR A 184 1.59 4.75 -8.72
C TYR A 184 0.71 5.90 -9.19
N GLN A 185 -0.23 6.36 -8.37
CA GLN A 185 -1.09 7.50 -8.71
C GLN A 185 -0.33 8.82 -8.86
N ALA A 186 0.71 9.03 -8.05
CA ALA A 186 1.51 10.25 -8.08
C ALA A 186 2.53 10.27 -9.23
N THR A 187 3.12 9.14 -9.60
CA THR A 187 4.27 9.06 -10.52
C THR A 187 3.99 8.31 -11.83
N GLY A 188 2.98 7.45 -11.85
CA GLY A 188 2.71 6.51 -12.95
C GLY A 188 3.63 5.29 -12.98
N LYS A 189 4.61 5.19 -12.07
CA LYS A 189 5.56 4.08 -12.00
C LYS A 189 4.93 2.85 -11.34
N ARG A 190 5.14 1.67 -11.92
CA ARG A 190 4.47 0.43 -11.51
C ARG A 190 5.25 -0.43 -10.52
N GLU A 191 6.53 -0.20 -10.33
CA GLU A 191 7.44 -1.09 -9.62
C GLU A 191 6.91 -1.43 -8.21
N PHE A 192 6.45 -0.43 -7.46
CA PHE A 192 5.90 -0.66 -6.13
C PHE A 192 4.51 -1.31 -6.18
N LEU A 193 3.70 -0.94 -7.16
CA LEU A 193 2.39 -1.57 -7.37
C LEU A 193 2.53 -3.05 -7.71
N ASP A 194 3.52 -3.44 -8.51
CA ASP A 194 3.76 -4.84 -8.89
C ASP A 194 4.25 -5.68 -7.69
N ILE A 195 5.06 -5.11 -6.78
CA ILE A 195 5.41 -5.72 -5.49
C ILE A 195 4.15 -5.94 -4.64
N ALA A 196 3.27 -4.94 -4.54
CA ALA A 196 2.03 -5.03 -3.78
C ALA A 196 1.05 -6.07 -4.37
N ILE A 197 0.91 -6.13 -5.69
CA ILE A 197 0.10 -7.12 -6.41
C ILE A 197 0.60 -8.53 -6.10
N LYS A 198 1.90 -8.80 -6.26
CA LYS A 198 2.49 -10.10 -5.97
C LYS A 198 2.25 -10.55 -4.53
N SER A 199 2.32 -9.62 -3.58
CA SER A 199 2.00 -9.88 -2.17
C SER A 199 0.50 -10.14 -1.96
N ALA A 200 -0.37 -9.35 -2.58
CA ALA A 200 -1.82 -9.53 -2.46
C ALA A 200 -2.30 -10.85 -3.07
N ASP A 201 -1.64 -11.32 -4.13
CA ASP A 201 -1.91 -12.62 -4.76
C ASP A 201 -1.58 -13.78 -3.80
N LEU A 202 -0.50 -13.68 -3.04
CA LEU A 202 -0.20 -14.66 -1.99
C LEU A 202 -1.26 -14.63 -0.89
N VAL A 203 -1.66 -13.45 -0.42
CA VAL A 203 -2.69 -13.33 0.62
C VAL A 203 -4.02 -13.88 0.14
N ASP A 204 -4.42 -13.60 -1.10
CA ASP A 204 -5.65 -14.12 -1.72
C ASP A 204 -5.64 -15.66 -1.83
N LYS A 205 -4.47 -16.25 -2.11
CA LYS A 205 -4.28 -17.70 -2.13
C LYS A 205 -4.36 -18.34 -0.75
N ASP A 206 -3.77 -17.68 0.26
CA ASP A 206 -3.59 -18.28 1.59
C ASP A 206 -4.81 -18.09 2.49
N PHE A 207 -5.62 -17.04 2.29
CA PHE A 207 -6.78 -16.70 3.12
C PHE A 207 -8.11 -16.84 2.37
N GLY A 208 -9.13 -17.30 3.08
CA GLY A 208 -10.49 -17.47 2.54
C GLY A 208 -11.29 -18.47 3.32
N TRP A 209 -12.60 -18.59 2.99
CA TRP A 209 -13.48 -19.55 3.65
C TRP A 209 -13.09 -21.01 3.40
N ASP A 210 -12.48 -21.29 2.25
CA ASP A 210 -12.00 -22.62 1.85
C ASP A 210 -10.48 -22.80 2.06
N ALA A 211 -9.81 -21.82 2.71
CA ALA A 211 -8.39 -21.82 2.99
C ALA A 211 -8.14 -21.50 4.48
N PHE A 212 -7.19 -20.60 4.81
CA PHE A 212 -6.97 -20.20 6.20
C PHE A 212 -7.99 -19.13 6.62
N VAL A 213 -8.93 -19.53 7.49
CA VAL A 213 -9.94 -18.61 8.04
C VAL A 213 -9.35 -17.86 9.22
N SER A 214 -8.94 -16.62 8.97
CA SER A 214 -8.43 -15.71 10.00
C SER A 214 -8.68 -14.26 9.55
N TYR A 215 -8.33 -13.29 10.40
CA TYR A 215 -8.45 -11.86 10.15
C TYR A 215 -7.23 -11.13 10.73
N PRO A 216 -6.89 -9.91 10.26
CA PRO A 216 -5.80 -9.14 10.83
C PRO A 216 -6.10 -8.74 12.28
N GLY A 217 -5.19 -8.97 13.20
CA GLY A 217 -5.31 -8.49 14.59
C GLY A 217 -5.33 -6.97 14.66
N HIS A 218 -4.60 -6.30 13.77
CA HIS A 218 -4.72 -4.87 13.49
C HIS A 218 -5.20 -4.66 12.06
N GLN A 219 -6.29 -3.91 11.93
CA GLN A 219 -6.89 -3.54 10.64
C GLN A 219 -5.91 -2.73 9.80
N VAL A 220 -6.17 -2.57 8.56
CA VAL A 220 -5.67 -1.71 7.48
C VAL A 220 -5.56 -2.43 6.14
N ILE A 221 -5.28 -3.74 6.13
CA ILE A 221 -5.15 -4.47 4.87
C ILE A 221 -6.43 -4.41 4.05
N GLU A 222 -7.58 -4.34 4.71
CA GLU A 222 -8.89 -4.21 4.08
C GLU A 222 -8.97 -2.94 3.22
N MET A 223 -8.46 -1.81 3.75
CA MET A 223 -8.39 -0.55 2.99
C MET A 223 -7.38 -0.63 1.84
N GLY A 224 -6.20 -1.21 2.09
CA GLY A 224 -5.18 -1.42 1.08
C GLY A 224 -5.67 -2.27 -0.09
N LEU A 225 -6.39 -3.37 0.19
CA LEU A 225 -7.00 -4.24 -0.82
C LEU A 225 -8.08 -3.52 -1.64
N VAL A 226 -8.91 -2.68 -1.01
CA VAL A 226 -9.89 -1.86 -1.72
C VAL A 226 -9.19 -0.84 -2.64
N LYS A 227 -8.07 -0.25 -2.22
CA LYS A 227 -7.27 0.64 -3.07
C LYS A 227 -6.66 -0.13 -4.26
N LEU A 228 -6.14 -1.34 -4.02
CA LEU A 228 -5.65 -2.22 -5.11
C LEU A 228 -6.76 -2.56 -6.10
N TYR A 229 -7.93 -2.97 -5.61
CA TYR A 229 -9.10 -3.19 -6.47
C TYR A 229 -9.41 -1.98 -7.36
N ARG A 230 -9.46 -0.78 -6.78
CA ARG A 230 -9.77 0.45 -7.53
C ARG A 230 -8.77 0.78 -8.63
N VAL A 231 -7.51 0.42 -8.45
CA VAL A 231 -6.43 0.70 -9.41
C VAL A 231 -6.30 -0.40 -10.47
N THR A 232 -6.50 -1.66 -10.08
CA THR A 232 -6.31 -2.82 -10.96
C THR A 232 -7.60 -3.27 -11.65
N GLY A 233 -8.76 -3.06 -11.02
CA GLY A 233 -10.04 -3.64 -11.44
C GLY A 233 -10.22 -5.10 -11.01
N GLU A 234 -9.25 -5.70 -10.31
CA GLU A 234 -9.26 -7.10 -9.88
C GLU A 234 -10.21 -7.32 -8.70
N LYS A 235 -11.42 -7.80 -9.00
CA LYS A 235 -12.50 -7.98 -8.02
C LYS A 235 -12.11 -8.88 -6.84
N ARG A 236 -11.20 -9.82 -7.02
CA ARG A 236 -10.73 -10.72 -5.96
C ARG A 236 -10.15 -9.97 -4.76
N TYR A 237 -9.50 -8.81 -4.95
CA TYR A 237 -9.01 -8.00 -3.83
C TYR A 237 -10.13 -7.36 -3.02
N LEU A 238 -11.23 -6.96 -3.67
CA LEU A 238 -12.43 -6.50 -2.97
C LEU A 238 -13.09 -7.63 -2.19
N ASP A 239 -13.19 -8.82 -2.78
CA ASP A 239 -13.76 -10.01 -2.15
C ASP A 239 -12.91 -10.45 -0.94
N LEU A 240 -11.58 -10.37 -1.05
CA LEU A 240 -10.65 -10.65 0.06
C LEU A 240 -10.77 -9.62 1.20
N ALA A 241 -10.91 -8.34 0.87
CA ALA A 241 -11.16 -7.29 1.88
C ALA A 241 -12.46 -7.57 2.64
N LYS A 242 -13.52 -7.94 1.90
CA LYS A 242 -14.80 -8.33 2.50
C LYS A 242 -14.68 -9.58 3.36
N PHE A 243 -13.92 -10.58 2.91
CA PHE A 243 -13.66 -11.79 3.69
C PHE A 243 -13.05 -11.45 5.06
N PHE A 244 -12.04 -10.60 5.14
CA PHE A 244 -11.42 -10.21 6.41
C PHE A 244 -12.40 -9.50 7.34
N LEU A 245 -13.27 -8.64 6.81
CA LEU A 245 -14.33 -7.99 7.60
C LEU A 245 -15.38 -8.99 8.10
N ASP A 246 -15.80 -9.93 7.25
CA ASP A 246 -16.81 -10.94 7.60
C ASP A 246 -16.24 -12.00 8.56
N ALA A 247 -14.95 -12.35 8.46
CA ALA A 247 -14.29 -13.30 9.34
C ALA A 247 -14.04 -12.72 10.75
N ARG A 248 -13.91 -11.40 10.87
CA ARG A 248 -13.76 -10.73 12.15
C ARG A 248 -15.01 -10.88 13.00
N GLY A 249 -14.82 -11.33 14.24
CA GLY A 249 -15.93 -11.57 15.18
C GLY A 249 -16.68 -12.88 14.98
N THR A 250 -16.13 -13.81 14.19
CA THR A 250 -16.69 -15.18 14.07
C THR A 250 -16.09 -16.17 15.05
N ARG A 251 -14.98 -15.83 15.71
CA ARG A 251 -14.29 -16.69 16.67
C ARG A 251 -14.83 -16.47 18.07
N GLU A 252 -14.87 -17.53 18.88
CA GLU A 252 -15.32 -17.48 20.27
C GLU A 252 -14.34 -16.73 21.20
N ASP A 253 -13.05 -16.68 20.85
CA ASP A 253 -11.99 -15.98 21.57
C ASP A 253 -11.78 -14.53 21.12
N GLY A 254 -12.78 -13.94 20.49
CA GLY A 254 -12.74 -12.54 20.04
C GLY A 254 -12.74 -11.54 21.20
N GLU A 255 -12.02 -10.44 21.03
CA GLU A 255 -11.80 -9.42 22.06
C GLU A 255 -12.24 -8.02 21.60
N GLU A 256 -12.69 -7.19 22.54
CA GLU A 256 -12.98 -5.77 22.28
C GLU A 256 -11.74 -5.00 21.84
N TYR A 257 -10.57 -5.35 22.37
CA TYR A 257 -9.31 -4.69 22.04
C TYR A 257 -9.01 -4.64 20.54
N SER A 258 -9.35 -5.69 19.81
CA SER A 258 -9.15 -5.82 18.35
C SER A 258 -10.46 -5.71 17.55
N GLN A 259 -11.56 -5.28 18.18
CA GLN A 259 -12.90 -5.20 17.59
C GLN A 259 -13.36 -6.56 17.01
N SER A 260 -12.93 -7.67 17.62
CA SER A 260 -13.28 -9.03 17.19
C SER A 260 -14.27 -9.74 18.11
N HIS A 261 -14.79 -9.06 19.14
CA HIS A 261 -15.76 -9.57 20.10
C HIS A 261 -17.14 -9.89 19.50
N LYS A 262 -17.47 -9.31 18.34
CA LYS A 262 -18.65 -9.58 17.52
C LYS A 262 -18.42 -9.15 16.07
N LYS A 263 -19.26 -9.61 15.17
CA LYS A 263 -19.15 -9.27 13.73
C LYS A 263 -19.17 -7.76 13.53
N VAL A 264 -18.37 -7.28 12.57
CA VAL A 264 -18.23 -5.84 12.30
C VAL A 264 -19.58 -5.16 12.05
N VAL A 265 -20.48 -5.82 11.29
CA VAL A 265 -21.81 -5.29 10.97
C VAL A 265 -22.73 -5.18 12.18
N ASP A 266 -22.46 -5.87 13.28
CA ASP A 266 -23.24 -5.87 14.51
C ASP A 266 -22.67 -4.94 15.58
N GLN A 267 -21.57 -4.25 15.30
CA GLN A 267 -20.92 -3.30 16.21
C GLN A 267 -21.57 -1.93 16.10
N THR A 268 -22.09 -1.43 17.20
CA THR A 268 -22.78 -0.12 17.28
C THR A 268 -21.95 0.93 18.01
N GLU A 269 -20.85 0.53 18.64
CA GLU A 269 -19.98 1.37 19.45
C GLU A 269 -18.51 1.12 19.10
N ALA A 270 -17.70 2.17 19.12
CA ALA A 270 -16.26 2.05 19.03
C ALA A 270 -15.69 1.65 20.40
N VAL A 271 -15.12 0.45 20.48
CA VAL A 271 -14.54 -0.11 21.72
C VAL A 271 -13.08 -0.50 21.51
N GLY A 272 -12.38 -0.77 22.60
CA GLY A 272 -11.03 -1.30 22.60
C GLY A 272 -9.95 -0.32 22.17
N HIS A 273 -9.00 -0.76 21.37
CA HIS A 273 -7.87 0.07 20.95
C HIS A 273 -8.31 1.11 19.92
N SER A 274 -8.16 2.39 20.25
CA SER A 274 -8.68 3.51 19.46
C SER A 274 -8.20 3.52 18.01
N VAL A 275 -6.91 3.26 17.76
CA VAL A 275 -6.37 3.23 16.40
C VAL A 275 -6.98 2.08 15.59
N ARG A 276 -7.10 0.88 16.17
CA ARG A 276 -7.73 -0.26 15.48
C ARG A 276 -9.20 0.00 15.16
N ALA A 277 -9.91 0.67 16.06
CA ALA A 277 -11.34 0.99 15.87
C ALA A 277 -11.58 2.05 14.78
N THR A 278 -10.57 2.83 14.41
CA THR A 278 -10.69 3.89 13.39
C THR A 278 -10.26 3.46 11.99
N TYR A 279 -9.64 2.30 11.86
CA TYR A 279 -9.35 1.68 10.57
C TYR A 279 -10.57 0.92 10.02
#